data_c8852f90eba9ede7f2f6ed8f04c60af8
#
_entry.id   c8852f90eba9ede7f2f6ed8f04c60af8
#
_cell.length_a   1.000
_cell.length_b   1.000
_cell.length_c   1.000
_cell.angle_alpha   90.00
_cell.angle_beta   90.00
_cell.angle_gamma   90.00
#
_symmetry.space_group_name_H-M   'P 1'
#
loop_
_entity.id
_entity.type
_entity.pdbx_description
1 polymer ?
#
loop_
_entity_poly.entity_id
_entity_poly.type
_entity_poly.pdbx_seq_one_letter_code
_entity_poly.pdbx_strand_id
1 'polypeptide(L)'
;MRLLPAALAALLLFPAAAGADEIPPPFGFRWNDSSSRVEKVLKGAKAKTVAREKNAGTEVWTVEGLIHPGLKRTLFSFKEGLLTQVELQYEYPDWTLEHYNSRMGEIRRYFDAKYGTGRLISRSRDNDTDVIQTLVGYQWVIGKSALELFYFSAQKEPNVYRNITVTYKAL
;
A
#
# COMPACT_ATOMS: atom_id res chain seq x y z
N MET A 1 -2.90 35.13 -60.84
CA MET A 1 -3.41 33.88 -60.20
C MET A 1 -2.47 33.51 -59.02
N ARG A 2 -2.86 33.86 -57.80
CA ARG A 2 -2.04 33.61 -56.59
C ARG A 2 -2.71 32.50 -55.79
N LEU A 3 -2.01 31.38 -55.67
CA LEU A 3 -2.42 30.23 -54.86
C LEU A 3 -2.04 30.50 -53.39
N LEU A 4 -3.03 30.55 -52.49
CA LEU A 4 -2.83 30.55 -51.05
C LEU A 4 -2.56 29.08 -50.57
N PRO A 5 -1.59 28.85 -49.69
CA PRO A 5 -1.45 27.57 -49.01
C PRO A 5 -2.43 27.44 -47.85
N ALA A 6 -3.23 26.39 -47.85
CA ALA A 6 -4.08 25.99 -46.74
C ALA A 6 -3.20 25.47 -45.60
N ALA A 7 -3.18 26.19 -44.46
CA ALA A 7 -2.54 25.72 -43.25
C ALA A 7 -3.41 24.65 -42.56
N LEU A 8 -2.94 23.39 -42.58
CA LEU A 8 -3.54 22.26 -41.89
C LEU A 8 -3.19 22.36 -40.42
N ALA A 9 -4.12 22.84 -39.61
CA ALA A 9 -3.98 22.85 -38.14
C ALA A 9 -4.13 21.39 -37.60
N ALA A 10 -3.02 20.76 -37.29
CA ALA A 10 -3.02 19.47 -36.58
C ALA A 10 -3.46 19.68 -35.13
N LEU A 11 -4.70 19.30 -34.83
CA LEU A 11 -5.23 19.25 -33.46
C LEU A 11 -4.52 18.11 -32.71
N LEU A 12 -3.53 18.45 -31.90
CA LEU A 12 -2.90 17.52 -30.98
C LEU A 12 -3.91 17.17 -29.89
N LEU A 13 -4.63 16.06 -30.07
CA LEU A 13 -5.39 15.39 -29.03
C LEU A 13 -4.39 14.84 -28.01
N PHE A 14 -4.11 15.57 -26.93
CA PHE A 14 -3.49 15.01 -25.75
C PHE A 14 -4.47 13.99 -25.16
N PRO A 15 -4.07 12.72 -24.98
CA PRO A 15 -4.90 11.80 -24.24
C PRO A 15 -5.02 12.38 -22.82
N ALA A 16 -6.25 12.70 -22.40
CA ALA A 16 -6.54 12.98 -21.01
C ALA A 16 -6.01 11.78 -20.21
N ALA A 17 -5.15 12.02 -19.24
CA ALA A 17 -4.74 10.99 -18.30
C ALA A 17 -6.04 10.45 -17.69
N ALA A 18 -6.46 9.25 -18.12
CA ALA A 18 -7.59 8.57 -17.52
C ALA A 18 -7.22 8.39 -16.04
N GLY A 19 -7.89 9.11 -15.15
CA GLY A 19 -7.75 8.93 -13.72
C GLY A 19 -7.98 7.44 -13.42
N ALA A 20 -7.18 6.85 -12.56
CA ALA A 20 -7.35 5.46 -12.20
C ALA A 20 -8.76 5.29 -11.61
N ASP A 21 -9.56 4.39 -12.18
CA ASP A 21 -10.94 4.13 -11.71
C ASP A 21 -10.93 3.45 -10.34
N GLU A 22 -9.81 2.83 -9.95
CA GLU A 22 -9.58 2.20 -8.65
C GLU A 22 -8.08 2.10 -8.33
N ILE A 23 -7.75 1.87 -7.06
CA ILE A 23 -6.41 1.53 -6.61
C ILE A 23 -6.25 0.01 -6.71
N PRO A 24 -5.42 -0.52 -7.63
CA PRO A 24 -5.23 -1.95 -7.76
C PRO A 24 -4.43 -2.51 -6.58
N PRO A 25 -4.63 -3.77 -6.18
CA PRO A 25 -3.76 -4.43 -5.23
C PRO A 25 -2.33 -4.59 -5.82
N PRO A 26 -1.30 -4.71 -4.96
CA PRO A 26 0.08 -4.85 -5.41
C PRO A 26 0.35 -6.21 -6.07
N PHE A 27 1.56 -6.37 -6.65
CA PHE A 27 2.06 -7.62 -7.25
C PHE A 27 1.26 -8.15 -8.45
N GLY A 28 0.50 -7.30 -9.13
CA GLY A 28 -0.28 -7.68 -10.32
C GLY A 28 -1.54 -8.49 -10.01
N PHE A 29 -1.96 -8.54 -8.76
CA PHE A 29 -3.27 -9.08 -8.40
C PHE A 29 -4.40 -8.14 -8.81
N ARG A 30 -5.63 -8.66 -8.76
CA ARG A 30 -6.88 -7.90 -8.94
C ARG A 30 -7.76 -8.13 -7.72
N TRP A 31 -8.60 -7.16 -7.42
CA TRP A 31 -9.65 -7.37 -6.43
C TRP A 31 -10.53 -8.54 -6.85
N ASN A 32 -10.95 -9.34 -5.87
CA ASN A 32 -11.70 -10.59 -6.06
C ASN A 32 -10.92 -11.72 -6.78
N ASP A 33 -9.60 -11.63 -6.93
CA ASP A 33 -8.82 -12.81 -7.29
C ASP A 33 -9.07 -13.91 -6.26
N SER A 34 -9.26 -15.15 -6.73
CA SER A 34 -9.47 -16.29 -5.84
C SER A 34 -8.22 -16.61 -5.04
N SER A 35 -8.38 -17.13 -3.84
CA SER A 35 -7.27 -17.58 -2.99
C SER A 35 -6.38 -18.60 -3.70
N SER A 36 -6.94 -19.49 -4.54
CA SER A 36 -6.18 -20.44 -5.35
C SER A 36 -5.30 -19.76 -6.41
N ARG A 37 -5.77 -18.66 -7.03
CA ARG A 37 -4.95 -17.85 -7.94
C ARG A 37 -3.80 -17.19 -7.20
N VAL A 38 -4.08 -16.57 -6.05
CA VAL A 38 -3.05 -15.94 -5.20
C VAL A 38 -2.01 -16.98 -4.80
N GLU A 39 -2.41 -18.16 -4.33
CA GLU A 39 -1.49 -19.23 -3.96
C GLU A 39 -0.59 -19.66 -5.13
N LYS A 40 -1.14 -19.79 -6.34
CA LYS A 40 -0.37 -20.14 -7.53
C LYS A 40 0.70 -19.08 -7.85
N VAL A 41 0.35 -17.79 -7.76
CA VAL A 41 1.31 -16.68 -7.99
C VAL A 41 2.40 -16.68 -6.93
N LEU A 42 2.04 -16.84 -5.64
CA LEU A 42 3.00 -16.91 -4.54
C LEU A 42 3.99 -18.07 -4.69
N LYS A 43 3.51 -19.25 -5.09
CA LYS A 43 4.39 -20.41 -5.41
C LYS A 43 5.35 -20.09 -6.55
N GLY A 44 4.88 -19.44 -7.61
CA GLY A 44 5.72 -18.98 -8.73
C GLY A 44 6.80 -17.99 -8.31
N ALA A 45 6.48 -17.11 -7.38
CA ALA A 45 7.42 -16.14 -6.78
C ALA A 45 8.34 -16.74 -5.71
N LYS A 46 8.21 -18.04 -5.40
CA LYS A 46 8.91 -18.74 -4.30
C LYS A 46 8.65 -18.12 -2.92
N ALA A 47 7.54 -17.39 -2.77
CA ALA A 47 7.11 -16.85 -1.51
C ALA A 47 6.47 -17.94 -0.63
N LYS A 48 6.60 -17.80 0.68
CA LYS A 48 6.18 -18.81 1.65
C LYS A 48 5.00 -18.29 2.47
N THR A 49 3.87 -18.99 2.44
CA THR A 49 2.77 -18.77 3.40
C THR A 49 3.16 -19.42 4.72
N VAL A 50 3.38 -18.61 5.75
CA VAL A 50 3.85 -19.04 7.07
C VAL A 50 2.71 -19.23 8.07
N ALA A 51 1.56 -18.56 7.86
CA ALA A 51 0.36 -18.75 8.68
C ALA A 51 -0.91 -18.55 7.83
N ARG A 52 -2.00 -19.20 8.24
CA ARG A 52 -3.37 -19.02 7.74
C ARG A 52 -4.31 -18.99 8.93
N GLU A 53 -5.02 -17.89 9.07
CA GLU A 53 -5.96 -17.67 10.17
C GLU A 53 -7.35 -17.43 9.61
N LYS A 54 -8.38 -18.01 10.23
CA LYS A 54 -9.79 -17.79 9.87
C LYS A 54 -10.52 -17.16 11.05
N ASN A 55 -11.18 -16.05 10.78
CA ASN A 55 -12.02 -15.37 11.77
C ASN A 55 -13.24 -14.73 11.09
N ALA A 56 -14.43 -15.05 11.59
CA ALA A 56 -15.71 -14.44 11.18
C ALA A 56 -15.90 -14.33 9.65
N GLY A 57 -15.57 -15.38 8.90
CA GLY A 57 -15.74 -15.42 7.43
C GLY A 57 -14.61 -14.78 6.62
N THR A 58 -13.60 -14.24 7.30
CA THR A 58 -12.37 -13.73 6.68
C THR A 58 -11.23 -14.71 6.91
N GLU A 59 -10.47 -15.01 5.88
CA GLU A 59 -9.23 -15.77 5.96
C GLU A 59 -8.05 -14.84 5.71
N VAL A 60 -7.05 -14.86 6.59
CA VAL A 60 -5.82 -14.05 6.48
C VAL A 60 -4.63 -14.97 6.32
N TRP A 61 -3.84 -14.73 5.25
CA TRP A 61 -2.59 -15.43 5.02
C TRP A 61 -1.41 -14.52 5.31
N THR A 62 -0.50 -14.95 6.16
CA THR A 62 0.79 -14.29 6.37
C THR A 62 1.81 -14.90 5.43
N VAL A 63 2.43 -14.07 4.59
CA VAL A 63 3.37 -14.48 3.55
C VAL A 63 4.71 -13.79 3.75
N GLU A 64 5.78 -14.55 3.62
CA GLU A 64 7.17 -14.08 3.63
C GLU A 64 7.88 -14.42 2.32
N GLY A 65 9.00 -13.73 2.04
CA GLY A 65 9.83 -14.02 0.86
C GLY A 65 9.40 -13.32 -0.42
N LEU A 66 8.41 -12.44 -0.40
CA LEU A 66 8.19 -11.50 -1.51
C LEU A 66 9.33 -10.48 -1.52
N ILE A 67 9.97 -10.32 -2.70
CA ILE A 67 11.18 -9.50 -2.83
C ILE A 67 10.79 -8.03 -2.98
N HIS A 68 10.90 -7.29 -1.88
CA HIS A 68 10.84 -5.83 -1.88
C HIS A 68 11.69 -5.31 -0.72
N PRO A 69 12.54 -4.28 -0.92
CA PRO A 69 13.45 -3.78 0.11
C PRO A 69 12.72 -3.40 1.41
N GLY A 70 13.12 -4.01 2.53
CA GLY A 70 12.53 -3.79 3.85
C GLY A 70 11.17 -4.46 4.09
N LEU A 71 10.61 -5.14 3.09
CA LEU A 71 9.36 -5.89 3.29
C LEU A 71 9.62 -7.10 4.18
N LYS A 72 9.03 -7.09 5.37
CA LYS A 72 9.14 -8.17 6.36
C LYS A 72 8.15 -9.28 6.06
N ARG A 73 6.89 -8.90 5.86
CA ARG A 73 5.80 -9.81 5.54
C ARG A 73 4.68 -9.10 4.80
N THR A 74 3.85 -9.89 4.14
CA THR A 74 2.63 -9.45 3.47
C THR A 74 1.45 -10.25 4.01
N LEU A 75 0.35 -9.56 4.34
CA LEU A 75 -0.89 -10.20 4.74
C LEU A 75 -1.88 -10.09 3.57
N PHE A 76 -2.43 -11.23 3.16
CA PHE A 76 -3.52 -11.30 2.17
C PHE A 76 -4.80 -11.67 2.90
N SER A 77 -5.84 -10.84 2.80
CA SER A 77 -7.14 -11.12 3.41
C SER A 77 -8.16 -11.50 2.34
N PHE A 78 -8.87 -12.57 2.61
CA PHE A 78 -9.90 -13.11 1.73
C PHE A 78 -11.24 -13.15 2.46
N LYS A 79 -12.29 -12.66 1.79
CA LYS A 79 -13.66 -12.84 2.21
C LYS A 79 -14.33 -13.81 1.23
N GLU A 80 -14.91 -14.90 1.73
CA GLU A 80 -15.52 -15.94 0.89
C GLU A 80 -14.54 -16.48 -0.20
N GLY A 81 -13.24 -16.55 0.11
CA GLY A 81 -12.19 -17.01 -0.80
C GLY A 81 -11.74 -16.01 -1.87
N LEU A 82 -12.24 -14.76 -1.81
CA LEU A 82 -11.90 -13.68 -2.74
C LEU A 82 -11.03 -12.61 -2.07
N LEU A 83 -9.99 -12.15 -2.76
CA LEU A 83 -9.02 -11.17 -2.26
C LEU A 83 -9.70 -9.80 -2.02
N THR A 84 -9.66 -9.33 -0.78
CA THR A 84 -10.25 -8.05 -0.37
C THR A 84 -9.24 -7.08 0.23
N GLN A 85 -8.09 -7.57 0.72
CA GLN A 85 -7.06 -6.69 1.29
C GLN A 85 -5.68 -7.29 1.07
N VAL A 86 -4.69 -6.41 0.86
CA VAL A 86 -3.27 -6.74 0.90
C VAL A 86 -2.56 -5.70 1.78
N GLU A 87 -1.87 -6.17 2.81
CA GLU A 87 -1.11 -5.33 3.74
C GLU A 87 0.37 -5.67 3.64
N LEU A 88 1.19 -4.65 3.39
CA LEU A 88 2.65 -4.73 3.31
C LEU A 88 3.24 -4.18 4.59
N GLN A 89 4.01 -4.99 5.33
CA GLN A 89 4.66 -4.59 6.58
C GLN A 89 6.18 -4.46 6.37
N TYR A 90 6.69 -3.24 6.53
CA TYR A 90 8.09 -2.89 6.37
C TYR A 90 8.75 -2.66 7.71
N GLU A 91 9.88 -3.30 7.94
CA GLU A 91 10.72 -3.14 9.11
C GLU A 91 12.18 -2.93 8.69
N TYR A 92 12.82 -1.95 9.31
CA TYR A 92 14.23 -1.63 9.11
C TYR A 92 14.88 -1.50 10.49
N PRO A 93 15.35 -2.62 11.09
CA PRO A 93 15.81 -2.65 12.49
C PRO A 93 16.90 -1.64 12.81
N ASP A 94 17.79 -1.39 11.86
CA ASP A 94 18.96 -0.50 12.02
C ASP A 94 18.67 0.97 11.69
N TRP A 95 17.42 1.30 11.33
CA TRP A 95 17.07 2.66 10.94
C TRP A 95 16.74 3.55 12.12
N THR A 96 17.24 4.79 12.05
CA THR A 96 16.87 5.86 12.97
C THR A 96 15.44 6.34 12.69
N LEU A 97 14.87 7.11 13.62
CA LEU A 97 13.58 7.78 13.43
C LEU A 97 13.58 8.68 12.19
N GLU A 98 14.70 9.37 11.93
CA GLU A 98 14.84 10.24 10.76
C GLU A 98 14.74 9.47 9.45
N HIS A 99 15.38 8.31 9.34
CA HIS A 99 15.27 7.43 8.18
C HIS A 99 13.83 6.95 7.96
N TYR A 100 13.11 6.56 9.02
CA TYR A 100 11.70 6.19 8.93
C TYR A 100 10.83 7.37 8.47
N ASN A 101 11.03 8.58 9.00
CA ASN A 101 10.31 9.78 8.60
C ASN A 101 10.56 10.14 7.14
N SER A 102 11.81 10.05 6.68
CA SER A 102 12.18 10.27 5.28
C SER A 102 11.46 9.26 4.38
N ARG A 103 11.53 7.98 4.72
CA ARG A 103 10.85 6.92 3.94
C ARG A 103 9.34 7.06 3.90
N MET A 104 8.72 7.37 5.03
CA MET A 104 7.29 7.67 5.12
C MET A 104 6.92 8.84 4.18
N GLY A 105 7.72 9.91 4.18
CA GLY A 105 7.55 11.06 3.30
C GLY A 105 7.71 10.72 1.81
N GLU A 106 8.66 9.85 1.45
CA GLU A 106 8.85 9.37 0.08
C GLU A 106 7.64 8.57 -0.42
N ILE A 107 7.19 7.60 0.37
CA ILE A 107 6.03 6.76 0.03
C ILE A 107 4.78 7.64 -0.11
N ARG A 108 4.57 8.58 0.82
CA ARG A 108 3.45 9.52 0.75
C ARG A 108 3.50 10.35 -0.53
N ARG A 109 4.62 10.98 -0.86
CA ARG A 109 4.76 11.77 -2.10
C ARG A 109 4.50 10.94 -3.35
N TYR A 110 4.94 9.69 -3.38
CA TYR A 110 4.65 8.78 -4.49
C TYR A 110 3.15 8.55 -4.66
N PHE A 111 2.43 8.29 -3.57
CA PHE A 111 0.98 8.08 -3.63
C PHE A 111 0.21 9.39 -3.88
N ASP A 112 0.66 10.52 -3.31
CA ASP A 112 0.08 11.84 -3.60
C ASP A 112 0.18 12.18 -5.09
N ALA A 113 1.31 11.89 -5.73
CA ALA A 113 1.49 12.11 -7.17
C ALA A 113 0.61 11.19 -8.03
N LYS A 114 0.32 9.99 -7.55
CA LYS A 114 -0.43 8.97 -8.30
C LYS A 114 -1.95 9.06 -8.09
N TYR A 115 -2.38 9.36 -6.87
CA TYR A 115 -3.78 9.27 -6.44
C TYR A 115 -4.35 10.59 -5.91
N GLY A 116 -3.60 11.69 -5.98
CA GLY A 116 -3.97 12.97 -5.38
C GLY A 116 -3.59 13.02 -3.90
N THR A 117 -3.86 14.16 -3.25
CA THR A 117 -3.46 14.40 -1.87
C THR A 117 -4.14 13.44 -0.89
N GLY A 118 -3.34 12.66 -0.18
CA GLY A 118 -3.83 11.75 0.86
C GLY A 118 -4.37 12.48 2.08
N ARG A 119 -5.50 12.00 2.60
CA ARG A 119 -6.13 12.53 3.81
C ARG A 119 -5.39 12.01 5.05
N LEU A 120 -5.02 12.89 5.96
CA LEU A 120 -4.54 12.48 7.29
C LEU A 120 -5.70 11.84 8.07
N ILE A 121 -5.58 10.58 8.46
CA ILE A 121 -6.60 9.83 9.18
C ILE A 121 -6.22 9.51 10.62
N SER A 122 -4.93 9.57 10.95
CA SER A 122 -4.44 9.38 12.31
C SER A 122 -3.19 10.22 12.56
N ARG A 123 -3.14 10.87 13.71
CA ARG A 123 -1.94 11.48 14.28
C ARG A 123 -2.09 11.46 15.81
N SER A 124 -1.49 10.47 16.43
CA SER A 124 -1.49 10.37 17.89
C SER A 124 -0.08 10.12 18.40
N ARG A 125 0.18 10.63 19.60
CA ARG A 125 1.32 10.29 20.43
C ARG A 125 0.80 10.06 21.83
N ASP A 126 0.89 8.83 22.27
CA ASP A 126 0.46 8.43 23.60
C ASP A 126 1.68 8.15 24.48
N ASN A 127 1.55 8.52 25.75
CA ASN A 127 2.62 8.43 26.76
C ASN A 127 2.07 7.68 27.97
N ASP A 128 1.37 6.57 27.75
CA ASP A 128 0.84 5.77 28.83
C ASP A 128 1.93 4.82 29.37
N THR A 129 2.15 4.89 30.69
CA THR A 129 2.98 3.96 31.49
C THR A 129 4.28 3.50 30.81
N ASP A 130 5.33 4.29 30.81
CA ASP A 130 6.69 3.92 30.34
C ASP A 130 6.83 3.57 28.84
N VAL A 131 5.75 3.56 28.06
CA VAL A 131 5.78 3.31 26.62
C VAL A 131 5.31 4.54 25.86
N ILE A 132 6.17 5.09 24.99
CA ILE A 132 5.80 6.15 24.06
C ILE A 132 5.34 5.49 22.76
N GLN A 133 4.06 5.66 22.43
CA GLN A 133 3.51 5.19 21.16
C GLN A 133 3.26 6.38 20.22
N THR A 134 3.60 6.20 18.97
CA THR A 134 3.31 7.19 17.91
C THR A 134 2.64 6.48 16.75
N LEU A 135 1.54 7.06 16.27
CA LEU A 135 0.82 6.59 15.08
C LEU A 135 0.54 7.76 14.16
N VAL A 136 0.95 7.63 12.89
CA VAL A 136 0.63 8.60 11.83
C VAL A 136 0.07 7.82 10.65
N GLY A 137 -1.10 8.22 10.13
CA GLY A 137 -1.76 7.53 9.04
C GLY A 137 -2.35 8.45 7.99
N TYR A 138 -2.21 8.06 6.73
CA TYR A 138 -2.80 8.72 5.56
C TYR A 138 -3.65 7.74 4.77
N GLN A 139 -4.69 8.24 4.09
CA GLN A 139 -5.60 7.45 3.28
C GLN A 139 -5.87 8.12 1.94
N TRP A 140 -5.91 7.31 0.89
CA TRP A 140 -6.40 7.63 -0.46
C TRP A 140 -7.58 6.73 -0.77
N VAL A 141 -8.64 7.28 -1.36
CA VAL A 141 -9.83 6.54 -1.77
C VAL A 141 -10.12 6.87 -3.22
N ILE A 142 -10.15 5.86 -4.07
CA ILE A 142 -10.46 5.98 -5.49
C ILE A 142 -11.50 4.89 -5.84
N GLY A 143 -12.66 5.32 -6.32
CA GLY A 143 -13.74 4.40 -6.66
C GLY A 143 -14.12 3.50 -5.48
N LYS A 144 -14.01 2.19 -5.68
CA LYS A 144 -14.31 1.15 -4.67
C LYS A 144 -13.06 0.58 -4.01
N SER A 145 -12.01 1.37 -3.90
CA SER A 145 -10.76 0.93 -3.27
C SER A 145 -10.14 2.02 -2.42
N ALA A 146 -9.36 1.61 -1.43
CA ALA A 146 -8.61 2.48 -0.55
C ALA A 146 -7.17 2.00 -0.41
N LEU A 147 -6.29 2.97 -0.16
CA LEU A 147 -4.90 2.78 0.21
C LEU A 147 -4.66 3.50 1.52
N GLU A 148 -4.03 2.83 2.46
CA GLU A 148 -3.64 3.42 3.74
C GLU A 148 -2.15 3.27 3.94
N LEU A 149 -1.52 4.32 4.44
CA LEU A 149 -0.10 4.36 4.79
C LEU A 149 0.02 4.74 6.26
N PHE A 150 0.56 3.83 7.07
CA PHE A 150 0.78 4.06 8.50
C PHE A 150 2.25 3.97 8.86
N TYR A 151 2.68 4.85 9.75
CA TYR A 151 3.87 4.71 10.57
C TYR A 151 3.45 4.45 12.00
N PHE A 152 4.01 3.43 12.60
CA PHE A 152 3.85 3.11 14.01
C PHE A 152 5.20 3.01 14.68
N SER A 153 5.32 3.53 15.90
CA SER A 153 6.44 3.25 16.79
C SER A 153 5.96 3.04 18.23
N ALA A 154 6.63 2.11 18.91
CA ALA A 154 6.51 1.92 20.36
C ALA A 154 7.92 1.95 20.94
N GLN A 155 8.14 2.83 21.90
CA GLN A 155 9.44 3.02 22.57
C GLN A 155 9.29 2.81 24.06
N LYS A 156 10.02 1.81 24.58
CA LYS A 156 10.27 1.58 26.00
C LYS A 156 11.74 1.30 26.15
N GLU A 157 12.50 2.25 26.68
CA GLU A 157 13.95 2.10 26.77
C GLU A 157 14.38 0.80 27.50
N PRO A 158 15.36 0.07 26.95
CA PRO A 158 16.16 0.39 25.75
C PRO A 158 15.52 -0.05 24.41
N ASN A 159 14.31 -0.61 24.43
CA ASN A 159 13.68 -1.23 23.27
C ASN A 159 12.87 -0.21 22.45
N VAL A 160 13.08 -0.23 21.14
CA VAL A 160 12.31 0.59 20.20
C VAL A 160 11.83 -0.30 19.07
N TYR A 161 10.52 -0.31 18.85
CA TYR A 161 9.90 -0.95 17.69
C TYR A 161 9.37 0.11 16.73
N ARG A 162 9.61 -0.04 15.44
CA ARG A 162 9.10 0.84 14.38
C ARG A 162 8.72 0.04 13.16
N ASN A 163 7.62 0.39 12.53
CA ASN A 163 7.24 -0.15 11.23
C ASN A 163 6.54 0.87 10.36
N ILE A 164 6.52 0.59 9.04
CA ILE A 164 5.66 1.25 8.07
C ILE A 164 4.75 0.19 7.50
N THR A 165 3.45 0.48 7.43
CA THR A 165 2.45 -0.41 6.85
C THR A 165 1.77 0.29 5.69
N VAL A 166 1.65 -0.43 4.56
CA VAL A 166 0.87 0.00 3.40
C VAL A 166 -0.25 -1.00 3.18
N THR A 167 -1.50 -0.57 3.31
CA THR A 167 -2.67 -1.43 3.22
C THR A 167 -3.52 -1.03 2.03
N TYR A 168 -3.71 -1.95 1.10
CA TYR A 168 -4.62 -1.85 -0.04
C TYR A 168 -5.92 -2.57 0.31
N LYS A 169 -7.08 -1.96 0.03
CA LYS A 169 -8.40 -2.49 0.38
C LYS A 169 -9.40 -2.36 -0.77
N ALA A 170 -10.18 -3.40 -1.04
CA ALA A 170 -11.48 -3.26 -1.70
C ALA A 170 -12.50 -2.76 -0.67
N LEU A 171 -13.39 -1.81 -1.06
CA LEU A 171 -14.41 -1.20 -0.22
C LEU A 171 -15.80 -1.77 -0.53
#